data_f93e5b84cc7a8132befd0b279b5d16f7
#
_entry.id   f93e5b84cc7a8132befd0b279b5d16f7
#
_cell.length_a   1.000
_cell.length_b   1.000
_cell.length_c   1.000
_cell.angle_alpha   90.00
_cell.angle_beta   90.00
_cell.angle_gamma   90.00
#
_symmetry.space_group_name_H-M   'P 1'
#
loop_
_entity.id
_entity.type
_entity.pdbx_description
1 polymer ?
#
loop_
_entity_poly.entity_id
_entity_poly.type
_entity_poly.pdbx_seq_one_letter_code
_entity_poly.pdbx_strand_id
1 'polypeptide(L)'
;MLAVIFSFSKRGGLLNAAIGRFLAGIGCEAKCCTMPKFAGVCEGLTAVDDYKAVCAEYFNKADALIFIGASGIAVRAIAPYVKSKTTDPAVLVIDECANFVISLLSGHIGGANELARQIAGAIKAVPVVTTATDVNNLFAVDEWAARRGMVIESMQAAKDFAAALVAGKTAGLCSDYAIKGALPSGVELAGSGETGMAVTTCKNKKPFNTTVVLMPKILHLGIGCRRNTPLEKIENFVLAEMEKHGFDMRCVNSIASVDLKKDEAGLLAFAAKHNVPVKFYTAAELQQAKGDFTPSAFVKSIAGVDNVCERSAVLASGGCLKLRKTAHDGVTLAVAEEPLIIDF
;
A
#
# COMPACT_ATOMS: atom_id res chain seq x y z
N MET A 1 7.96 -7.85 7.50
CA MET A 1 8.96 -7.75 6.43
C MET A 1 9.88 -8.95 6.52
N LEU A 2 10.15 -9.64 5.39
CA LEU A 2 11.14 -10.73 5.28
C LEU A 2 12.37 -10.21 4.54
N ALA A 3 13.54 -10.27 5.17
CA ALA A 3 14.83 -9.93 4.57
C ALA A 3 15.73 -11.17 4.44
N VAL A 4 16.39 -11.35 3.29
CA VAL A 4 17.40 -12.39 3.10
C VAL A 4 18.76 -11.73 2.93
N ILE A 5 19.72 -12.10 3.77
CA ILE A 5 21.04 -11.49 3.82
C ILE A 5 22.09 -12.52 3.37
N PHE A 6 22.93 -12.13 2.44
CA PHE A 6 24.00 -12.98 1.90
C PHE A 6 25.38 -12.43 2.27
N SER A 7 26.28 -13.30 2.72
CA SER A 7 27.68 -12.95 3.01
C SER A 7 28.67 -13.98 2.46
N PHE A 8 29.87 -13.53 2.09
CA PHE A 8 30.82 -14.31 1.31
C PHE A 8 32.22 -14.39 1.96
N SER A 9 32.41 -13.82 3.15
CA SER A 9 33.66 -13.81 3.88
C SER A 9 33.40 -13.94 5.39
N LYS A 10 34.46 -14.21 6.16
CA LYS A 10 34.38 -14.25 7.63
C LYS A 10 33.87 -12.92 8.22
N ARG A 11 34.42 -11.81 7.75
CA ARG A 11 34.01 -10.46 8.20
C ARG A 11 32.56 -10.16 7.79
N GLY A 12 32.21 -10.49 6.55
CA GLY A 12 30.83 -10.36 6.06
C GLY A 12 29.84 -11.22 6.86
N GLY A 13 30.24 -12.43 7.33
CA GLY A 13 29.40 -13.26 8.20
C GLY A 13 29.10 -12.62 9.55
N LEU A 14 30.09 -12.01 10.20
CA LEU A 14 29.88 -11.26 11.45
C LEU A 14 28.92 -10.07 11.24
N LEU A 15 29.10 -9.33 10.15
CA LEU A 15 28.25 -8.20 9.80
C LEU A 15 26.82 -8.66 9.46
N ASN A 16 26.67 -9.80 8.74
CA ASN A 16 25.39 -10.42 8.42
C ASN A 16 24.57 -10.69 9.70
N ALA A 17 25.17 -11.37 10.66
CA ALA A 17 24.49 -11.66 11.93
C ALA A 17 24.15 -10.40 12.73
N ALA A 18 25.01 -9.37 12.68
CA ALA A 18 24.72 -8.08 13.34
C ALA A 18 23.52 -7.37 12.71
N ILE A 19 23.46 -7.32 11.37
CA ILE A 19 22.32 -6.74 10.62
C ILE A 19 21.07 -7.58 10.85
N GLY A 20 21.15 -8.91 10.84
CA GLY A 20 20.02 -9.79 11.15
C GLY A 20 19.41 -9.52 12.51
N ARG A 21 20.23 -9.32 13.56
CA ARG A 21 19.75 -8.94 14.91
C ARG A 21 19.10 -7.56 14.92
N PHE A 22 19.68 -6.59 14.23
CA PHE A 22 19.09 -5.26 14.11
C PHE A 22 17.70 -5.31 13.46
N LEU A 23 17.57 -6.02 12.33
CA LEU A 23 16.31 -6.18 11.61
C LEU A 23 15.25 -6.90 12.46
N ALA A 24 15.64 -7.94 13.21
CA ALA A 24 14.75 -8.62 14.16
C ALA A 24 14.27 -7.65 15.26
N GLY A 25 15.14 -6.78 15.75
CA GLY A 25 14.82 -5.76 16.76
C GLY A 25 13.77 -4.73 16.30
N ILE A 26 13.62 -4.52 14.99
CA ILE A 26 12.58 -3.65 14.40
C ILE A 26 11.39 -4.44 13.83
N GLY A 27 11.23 -5.71 14.21
CA GLY A 27 10.09 -6.55 13.83
C GLY A 27 10.18 -7.15 12.43
N CYS A 28 11.39 -7.28 11.85
CA CYS A 28 11.60 -7.91 10.56
C CYS A 28 12.13 -9.33 10.73
N GLU A 29 11.61 -10.28 9.98
CA GLU A 29 12.18 -11.61 9.87
C GLU A 29 13.46 -11.55 9.00
N ALA A 30 14.58 -12.07 9.51
CA ALA A 30 15.85 -12.05 8.80
C ALA A 30 16.41 -13.47 8.60
N LYS A 31 16.62 -13.86 7.34
CA LYS A 31 17.31 -15.11 6.97
C LYS A 31 18.77 -14.80 6.63
N CYS A 32 19.68 -15.13 7.53
CA CYS A 32 21.11 -14.83 7.40
C CYS A 32 21.84 -15.99 6.70
N CYS A 33 22.11 -15.87 5.40
CA CYS A 33 22.77 -16.88 4.57
C CYS A 33 24.26 -16.57 4.40
N THR A 34 25.11 -17.60 4.47
CA THR A 34 26.55 -17.45 4.20
C THR A 34 27.10 -18.71 3.52
N MET A 35 28.29 -18.59 2.93
CA MET A 35 28.99 -19.76 2.37
C MET A 35 29.33 -20.76 3.48
N PRO A 36 29.31 -22.10 3.20
CA PRO A 36 29.45 -23.13 4.24
C PRO A 36 30.69 -22.97 5.11
N LYS A 37 31.80 -22.58 4.52
CA LYS A 37 33.09 -22.36 5.25
C LYS A 37 33.03 -21.23 6.29
N PHE A 38 31.97 -20.40 6.29
CA PHE A 38 31.83 -19.29 7.21
C PHE A 38 30.60 -19.42 8.13
N ALA A 39 29.82 -20.51 8.02
CA ALA A 39 28.64 -20.72 8.82
C ALA A 39 28.92 -20.79 10.33
N GLY A 40 30.06 -21.31 10.73
CA GLY A 40 30.50 -21.41 12.13
C GLY A 40 31.10 -20.12 12.71
N VAL A 41 31.12 -19.01 11.98
CA VAL A 41 31.76 -17.76 12.45
C VAL A 41 30.98 -17.10 13.60
N CYS A 42 29.65 -17.21 13.59
CA CYS A 42 28.78 -16.84 14.69
C CYS A 42 27.41 -17.52 14.57
N GLU A 43 26.65 -17.51 15.66
CA GLU A 43 25.28 -18.04 15.70
C GLU A 43 24.33 -17.25 14.79
N GLY A 44 23.29 -17.94 14.28
CA GLY A 44 22.25 -17.35 13.44
C GLY A 44 22.57 -17.34 11.94
N LEU A 45 23.74 -17.86 11.53
CA LEU A 45 24.11 -18.01 10.11
C LEU A 45 23.68 -19.37 9.57
N THR A 46 23.03 -19.36 8.42
CA THR A 46 22.66 -20.57 7.66
C THR A 46 23.63 -20.81 6.51
N ALA A 47 24.24 -21.98 6.46
CA ALA A 47 25.12 -22.39 5.34
C ALA A 47 24.30 -22.55 4.06
N VAL A 48 24.77 -21.98 2.95
CA VAL A 48 24.18 -22.17 1.63
C VAL A 48 25.27 -22.42 0.60
N ASP A 49 25.16 -23.53 -0.15
CA ASP A 49 26.15 -23.91 -1.17
C ASP A 49 25.97 -23.05 -2.44
N ASP A 50 24.74 -22.76 -2.82
CA ASP A 50 24.39 -21.93 -3.96
C ASP A 50 23.52 -20.74 -3.54
N TYR A 51 24.15 -19.60 -3.29
CA TYR A 51 23.46 -18.37 -2.96
C TYR A 51 22.58 -17.84 -4.11
N LYS A 52 22.88 -18.21 -5.39
CA LYS A 52 22.05 -17.79 -6.53
C LYS A 52 20.74 -18.56 -6.55
N ALA A 53 20.75 -19.85 -6.20
CA ALA A 53 19.52 -20.64 -6.06
C ALA A 53 18.65 -20.09 -4.94
N VAL A 54 19.23 -19.72 -3.79
CA VAL A 54 18.49 -19.06 -2.69
C VAL A 54 17.97 -17.69 -3.12
N CYS A 55 18.77 -16.90 -3.85
CA CYS A 55 18.31 -15.61 -4.39
C CYS A 55 17.12 -15.81 -5.33
N ALA A 56 17.16 -16.78 -6.24
CA ALA A 56 16.05 -17.12 -7.15
C ALA A 56 14.78 -17.48 -6.39
N GLU A 57 14.90 -18.31 -5.36
CA GLU A 57 13.77 -18.74 -4.53
C GLU A 57 13.08 -17.57 -3.84
N TYR A 58 13.87 -16.62 -3.30
CA TYR A 58 13.36 -15.54 -2.46
C TYR A 58 13.10 -14.23 -3.21
N PHE A 59 13.52 -14.06 -4.46
CA PHE A 59 13.38 -12.81 -5.20
C PHE A 59 11.93 -12.28 -5.25
N ASN A 60 10.96 -13.19 -5.40
CA ASN A 60 9.53 -12.81 -5.43
C ASN A 60 8.81 -13.06 -4.08
N LYS A 61 9.51 -13.51 -3.03
CA LYS A 61 8.92 -13.84 -1.73
C LYS A 61 9.39 -12.89 -0.63
N ALA A 62 10.63 -12.43 -0.71
CA ALA A 62 11.21 -11.53 0.27
C ALA A 62 10.89 -10.08 -0.07
N ASP A 63 10.76 -9.25 0.97
CA ASP A 63 10.63 -7.81 0.83
C ASP A 63 12.00 -7.16 0.56
N ALA A 64 13.11 -7.78 1.04
CA ALA A 64 14.45 -7.27 0.84
C ALA A 64 15.50 -8.38 0.63
N LEU A 65 16.46 -8.12 -0.27
CA LEU A 65 17.67 -8.92 -0.47
C LEU A 65 18.90 -8.04 -0.16
N ILE A 66 19.75 -8.49 0.75
CA ILE A 66 20.91 -7.73 1.21
C ILE A 66 22.17 -8.53 0.92
N PHE A 67 23.11 -7.98 0.16
CA PHE A 67 24.35 -8.62 -0.21
C PHE A 67 25.52 -7.93 0.49
N ILE A 68 26.24 -8.67 1.34
CA ILE A 68 27.45 -8.17 2.00
C ILE A 68 28.66 -8.64 1.21
N GLY A 69 29.16 -7.77 0.33
CA GLY A 69 30.25 -8.04 -0.58
C GLY A 69 30.26 -7.12 -1.79
N ALA A 70 30.94 -7.50 -2.86
CA ALA A 70 31.06 -6.68 -4.07
C ALA A 70 29.69 -6.55 -4.80
N SER A 71 29.34 -5.34 -5.24
CA SER A 71 28.09 -5.06 -5.96
C SER A 71 27.87 -5.94 -7.20
N GLY A 72 28.94 -6.32 -7.90
CA GLY A 72 28.86 -7.23 -9.04
C GLY A 72 28.33 -8.63 -8.69
N ILE A 73 28.47 -9.09 -7.44
CA ILE A 73 27.89 -10.36 -6.97
C ILE A 73 26.37 -10.22 -6.92
N ALA A 74 25.88 -9.15 -6.31
CA ALA A 74 24.46 -8.86 -6.23
C ALA A 74 23.83 -8.72 -7.61
N VAL A 75 24.42 -7.90 -8.49
CA VAL A 75 23.93 -7.68 -9.86
C VAL A 75 23.79 -9.00 -10.62
N ARG A 76 24.83 -9.88 -10.60
CA ARG A 76 24.76 -11.18 -11.28
C ARG A 76 23.75 -12.14 -10.67
N ALA A 77 23.45 -12.02 -9.38
CA ALA A 77 22.45 -12.85 -8.72
C ALA A 77 21.02 -12.45 -9.08
N ILE A 78 20.74 -11.14 -9.15
CA ILE A 78 19.38 -10.63 -9.35
C ILE A 78 19.00 -10.42 -10.83
N ALA A 79 19.97 -10.18 -11.71
CA ALA A 79 19.72 -9.78 -13.11
C ALA A 79 18.70 -10.66 -13.86
N PRO A 80 18.65 -12.00 -13.70
CA PRO A 80 17.66 -12.83 -14.38
C PRO A 80 16.22 -12.61 -13.93
N TYR A 81 16.00 -11.98 -12.77
CA TYR A 81 14.69 -11.88 -12.12
C TYR A 81 14.12 -10.47 -12.12
N VAL A 82 14.93 -9.44 -12.38
CA VAL A 82 14.54 -8.03 -12.38
C VAL A 82 13.48 -7.77 -13.46
N LYS A 83 12.32 -7.20 -13.05
CA LYS A 83 11.17 -6.93 -13.93
C LYS A 83 10.66 -5.51 -13.82
N SER A 84 10.34 -5.06 -12.60
CA SER A 84 9.67 -3.78 -12.39
C SER A 84 9.99 -3.21 -11.01
N LYS A 85 10.23 -1.89 -10.95
CA LYS A 85 10.42 -1.16 -9.69
C LYS A 85 9.22 -1.22 -8.73
N THR A 86 8.05 -1.68 -9.19
CA THR A 86 6.82 -1.78 -8.40
C THR A 86 6.59 -3.16 -7.81
N THR A 87 7.30 -4.18 -8.28
CA THR A 87 7.13 -5.59 -7.87
C THR A 87 8.41 -6.23 -7.36
N ASP A 88 9.56 -5.71 -7.78
CA ASP A 88 10.85 -6.26 -7.38
C ASP A 88 11.18 -5.86 -5.94
N PRO A 89 11.81 -6.75 -5.14
CA PRO A 89 12.16 -6.47 -3.75
C PRO A 89 13.19 -5.35 -3.64
N ALA A 90 13.31 -4.77 -2.44
CA ALA A 90 14.45 -3.93 -2.11
C ALA A 90 15.74 -4.70 -2.26
N VAL A 91 16.74 -4.18 -2.98
CA VAL A 91 18.06 -4.79 -3.02
C VAL A 91 19.11 -3.82 -2.53
N LEU A 92 19.86 -4.27 -1.51
CA LEU A 92 20.97 -3.51 -0.93
C LEU A 92 22.28 -4.24 -1.11
N VAL A 93 23.35 -3.46 -1.23
CA VAL A 93 24.72 -3.96 -1.18
C VAL A 93 25.48 -3.24 -0.07
N ILE A 94 26.20 -4.01 0.73
CA ILE A 94 27.03 -3.50 1.83
C ILE A 94 28.45 -4.02 1.60
N ASP A 95 29.46 -3.16 1.62
CA ASP A 95 30.83 -3.62 1.58
C ASP A 95 31.19 -4.38 2.89
N GLU A 96 32.12 -5.32 2.82
CA GLU A 96 32.43 -6.16 3.98
C GLU A 96 33.09 -5.41 5.15
N CYS A 97 33.53 -4.18 4.91
CA CYS A 97 34.06 -3.28 5.93
C CYS A 97 33.00 -2.41 6.59
N ALA A 98 31.75 -2.51 6.12
CA ALA A 98 30.62 -1.68 6.58
C ALA A 98 30.84 -0.17 6.38
N ASN A 99 31.55 0.25 5.33
CA ASN A 99 31.70 1.66 5.01
C ASN A 99 30.45 2.23 4.34
N PHE A 100 29.83 1.45 3.44
CA PHE A 100 28.73 1.89 2.59
C PHE A 100 27.57 0.92 2.62
N VAL A 101 26.35 1.46 2.66
CA VAL A 101 25.10 0.72 2.40
C VAL A 101 24.48 1.30 1.15
N ILE A 102 24.51 0.55 0.07
CA ILE A 102 24.13 0.99 -1.27
C ILE A 102 22.72 0.51 -1.58
N SER A 103 21.79 1.43 -1.85
CA SER A 103 20.48 1.12 -2.44
C SER A 103 20.67 0.79 -3.92
N LEU A 104 20.59 -0.51 -4.28
CA LEU A 104 20.88 -0.99 -5.63
C LEU A 104 19.64 -1.08 -6.51
N LEU A 105 18.50 -1.53 -5.96
CA LEU A 105 17.25 -1.73 -6.70
C LEU A 105 16.04 -1.39 -5.82
N SER A 106 14.95 -0.93 -6.45
CA SER A 106 13.65 -0.63 -5.82
C SER A 106 13.76 0.41 -4.68
N GLY A 107 14.45 1.53 -4.98
CA GLY A 107 14.78 2.59 -4.01
C GLY A 107 13.57 3.17 -3.30
N HIS A 108 12.51 3.58 -4.05
CA HIS A 108 11.31 4.24 -3.52
C HIS A 108 10.25 3.23 -3.05
N ILE A 109 9.41 2.74 -3.98
CA ILE A 109 8.26 1.85 -3.67
C ILE A 109 8.71 0.56 -2.98
N GLY A 110 9.83 -0.02 -3.38
CA GLY A 110 10.39 -1.21 -2.73
C GLY A 110 11.07 -0.92 -1.39
N GLY A 111 11.27 0.36 -1.02
CA GLY A 111 11.80 0.75 0.29
C GLY A 111 13.32 0.64 0.47
N ALA A 112 14.11 0.37 -0.60
CA ALA A 112 15.54 0.16 -0.47
C ALA A 112 16.29 1.40 0.06
N ASN A 113 15.86 2.63 -0.30
CA ASN A 113 16.49 3.86 0.17
C ASN A 113 16.34 4.03 1.68
N GLU A 114 15.14 3.81 2.20
CA GLU A 114 14.87 3.93 3.63
C GLU A 114 15.58 2.83 4.44
N LEU A 115 15.51 1.59 3.95
CA LEU A 115 16.21 0.46 4.57
C LEU A 115 17.73 0.67 4.58
N ALA A 116 18.28 1.27 3.51
CA ALA A 116 19.70 1.63 3.45
C ALA A 116 20.08 2.65 4.52
N ARG A 117 19.25 3.69 4.76
CA ARG A 117 19.48 4.67 5.82
C ARG A 117 19.40 4.05 7.21
N GLN A 118 18.41 3.20 7.47
CA GLN A 118 18.23 2.52 8.76
C GLN A 118 19.40 1.59 9.08
N ILE A 119 19.80 0.74 8.14
CA ILE A 119 20.93 -0.16 8.34
C ILE A 119 22.22 0.64 8.49
N ALA A 120 22.46 1.64 7.63
CA ALA A 120 23.64 2.50 7.72
C ALA A 120 23.75 3.18 9.09
N GLY A 121 22.63 3.72 9.62
CA GLY A 121 22.60 4.27 10.98
C GLY A 121 22.97 3.25 12.05
N ALA A 122 22.47 2.02 11.95
CA ALA A 122 22.75 0.95 12.91
C ALA A 122 24.20 0.49 12.93
N ILE A 123 24.84 0.42 11.74
CA ILE A 123 26.24 -0.06 11.61
C ILE A 123 27.27 1.09 11.47
N LYS A 124 26.82 2.34 11.56
CA LYS A 124 27.64 3.57 11.40
C LYS A 124 28.31 3.65 10.01
N ALA A 125 27.63 3.21 8.97
CA ALA A 125 28.04 3.29 7.58
C ALA A 125 27.46 4.54 6.89
N VAL A 126 27.93 4.81 5.67
CA VAL A 126 27.38 5.85 4.80
C VAL A 126 26.30 5.25 3.91
N PRO A 127 25.05 5.74 3.95
CA PRO A 127 24.03 5.30 2.99
C PRO A 127 24.32 5.94 1.61
N VAL A 128 24.33 5.11 0.57
CA VAL A 128 24.51 5.54 -0.83
C VAL A 128 23.17 5.42 -1.54
N VAL A 129 22.51 6.55 -1.71
CA VAL A 129 21.24 6.70 -2.42
C VAL A 129 21.47 7.60 -3.62
N THR A 130 21.07 7.14 -4.82
CA THR A 130 21.37 7.81 -6.10
C THR A 130 20.12 8.27 -6.86
N THR A 131 18.93 8.05 -6.32
CA THR A 131 17.68 8.50 -6.92
C THR A 131 17.61 10.03 -7.00
N ALA A 132 17.24 10.56 -8.16
CA ALA A 132 17.27 12.01 -8.42
C ALA A 132 16.42 12.80 -7.41
N THR A 133 15.27 12.30 -7.01
CA THR A 133 14.41 12.94 -5.99
C THR A 133 15.09 13.02 -4.62
N ASP A 134 15.74 11.94 -4.17
CA ASP A 134 16.45 11.91 -2.89
C ASP A 134 17.67 12.85 -2.89
N VAL A 135 18.49 12.80 -3.97
CA VAL A 135 19.70 13.60 -4.09
C VAL A 135 19.40 15.11 -4.10
N ASN A 136 18.24 15.48 -4.66
CA ASN A 136 17.79 16.88 -4.73
C ASN A 136 16.85 17.27 -3.59
N ASN A 137 16.60 16.39 -2.61
CA ASN A 137 15.63 16.58 -1.53
C ASN A 137 14.23 16.96 -2.04
N LEU A 138 13.81 16.34 -3.15
CA LEU A 138 12.52 16.58 -3.77
C LEU A 138 11.47 15.59 -3.26
N PHE A 139 10.22 16.02 -3.31
CA PHE A 139 9.12 15.19 -2.88
C PHE A 139 8.92 13.96 -3.79
N ALA A 140 9.06 12.76 -3.22
CA ALA A 140 8.81 11.49 -3.88
C ALA A 140 7.36 11.07 -3.66
N VAL A 141 6.48 11.45 -4.60
CA VAL A 141 5.03 11.22 -4.50
C VAL A 141 4.65 9.75 -4.41
N ASP A 142 5.39 8.89 -5.10
CA ASP A 142 5.18 7.44 -5.11
C ASP A 142 5.56 6.78 -3.77
N GLU A 143 6.65 7.21 -3.16
CA GLU A 143 7.07 6.74 -1.83
C GLU A 143 6.10 7.24 -0.75
N TRP A 144 5.74 8.51 -0.79
CA TRP A 144 4.80 9.10 0.15
C TRP A 144 3.42 8.41 0.10
N ALA A 145 2.91 8.12 -1.11
CA ALA A 145 1.68 7.39 -1.30
C ALA A 145 1.77 5.95 -0.76
N ALA A 146 2.88 5.24 -1.05
CA ALA A 146 3.10 3.87 -0.59
C ALA A 146 3.14 3.77 0.93
N ARG A 147 3.86 4.68 1.62
CA ARG A 147 3.91 4.73 3.10
C ARG A 147 2.54 4.93 3.75
N ARG A 148 1.61 5.58 3.05
CA ARG A 148 0.23 5.83 3.53
C ARG A 148 -0.79 4.83 3.02
N GLY A 149 -0.35 3.78 2.32
CA GLY A 149 -1.23 2.77 1.74
C GLY A 149 -2.21 3.33 0.70
N MET A 150 -1.85 4.45 0.06
CA MET A 150 -2.64 5.05 -1.02
C MET A 150 -2.40 4.34 -2.34
N VAL A 151 -3.43 4.24 -3.15
CA VAL A 151 -3.35 3.73 -4.52
C VAL A 151 -2.99 4.87 -5.46
N ILE A 152 -1.97 4.67 -6.29
CA ILE A 152 -1.63 5.57 -7.39
C ILE A 152 -2.37 5.09 -8.64
N GLU A 153 -3.23 5.94 -9.21
CA GLU A 153 -4.01 5.58 -10.42
C GLU A 153 -3.11 5.35 -11.63
N SER A 154 -2.12 6.23 -11.84
CA SER A 154 -1.19 6.17 -12.96
C SER A 154 0.25 6.35 -12.53
N MET A 155 1.06 5.30 -12.68
CA MET A 155 2.51 5.38 -12.43
C MET A 155 3.24 6.26 -13.46
N GLN A 156 2.68 6.43 -14.66
CA GLN A 156 3.24 7.37 -15.63
C GLN A 156 3.08 8.81 -15.15
N ALA A 157 1.89 9.17 -14.66
CA ALA A 157 1.67 10.50 -14.08
C ALA A 157 2.58 10.77 -12.87
N ALA A 158 2.87 9.77 -12.04
CA ALA A 158 3.82 9.90 -10.94
C ALA A 158 5.26 10.16 -11.42
N LYS A 159 5.68 9.51 -12.53
CA LYS A 159 6.98 9.79 -13.16
C LYS A 159 7.05 11.20 -13.72
N ASP A 160 6.00 11.65 -14.41
CA ASP A 160 5.95 12.99 -15.02
C ASP A 160 5.93 14.08 -13.95
N PHE A 161 5.24 13.84 -12.83
CA PHE A 161 5.25 14.70 -11.64
C PHE A 161 6.67 14.82 -11.05
N ALA A 162 7.35 13.70 -10.82
CA ALA A 162 8.72 13.69 -10.33
C ALA A 162 9.68 14.40 -11.31
N ALA A 163 9.53 14.17 -12.61
CA ALA A 163 10.33 14.85 -13.65
C ALA A 163 10.12 16.37 -13.65
N ALA A 164 8.89 16.84 -13.42
CA ALA A 164 8.60 18.26 -13.30
C ALA A 164 9.34 18.90 -12.12
N LEU A 165 9.32 18.25 -10.94
CA LEU A 165 10.05 18.72 -9.76
C LEU A 165 11.57 18.71 -9.99
N VAL A 166 12.13 17.67 -10.61
CA VAL A 166 13.55 17.58 -10.97
C VAL A 166 13.95 18.70 -11.95
N ALA A 167 13.04 19.09 -12.85
CA ALA A 167 13.24 20.22 -13.78
C ALA A 167 13.08 21.61 -13.08
N GLY A 168 12.87 21.66 -11.77
CA GLY A 168 12.69 22.91 -11.00
C GLY A 168 11.32 23.56 -11.18
N LYS A 169 10.32 22.85 -11.73
CA LYS A 169 8.94 23.33 -11.85
C LYS A 169 8.19 23.11 -10.52
N THR A 170 7.25 23.99 -10.22
CA THR A 170 6.31 23.82 -9.11
C THR A 170 5.16 22.91 -9.57
N ALA A 171 4.72 22.00 -8.69
CA ALA A 171 3.59 21.13 -8.91
C ALA A 171 2.42 21.47 -7.99
N GLY A 172 1.17 21.36 -8.49
CA GLY A 172 -0.02 21.66 -7.72
C GLY A 172 -0.45 20.50 -6.81
N LEU A 173 -1.11 20.83 -5.69
CA LEU A 173 -1.81 19.89 -4.82
C LEU A 173 -3.28 20.29 -4.73
N CYS A 174 -4.17 19.39 -5.12
CA CYS A 174 -5.60 19.44 -4.90
C CYS A 174 -6.01 18.31 -3.94
N SER A 175 -6.70 18.58 -2.86
CA SER A 175 -7.11 17.56 -1.90
C SER A 175 -8.59 17.71 -1.53
N ASP A 176 -9.30 16.57 -1.43
CA ASP A 176 -10.66 16.52 -0.85
C ASP A 176 -10.63 16.50 0.68
N TYR A 177 -9.42 16.40 1.26
CA TYR A 177 -9.21 16.24 2.69
C TYR A 177 -8.43 17.42 3.26
N ALA A 178 -8.60 17.66 4.56
CA ALA A 178 -7.85 18.67 5.27
C ALA A 178 -6.35 18.34 5.25
N ILE A 179 -5.54 19.38 5.05
CA ILE A 179 -4.07 19.26 5.03
C ILE A 179 -3.52 19.84 6.33
N LYS A 180 -2.58 19.12 6.95
CA LYS A 180 -1.87 19.54 8.16
C LYS A 180 -0.37 19.56 7.90
N GLY A 181 0.31 20.56 8.46
CA GLY A 181 1.75 20.71 8.31
C GLY A 181 2.16 21.56 7.10
N ALA A 182 3.46 21.62 6.87
CA ALA A 182 4.03 22.33 5.72
C ALA A 182 4.01 21.44 4.47
N LEU A 183 3.76 22.06 3.33
CA LEU A 183 3.85 21.34 2.06
C LEU A 183 5.29 20.99 1.72
N PRO A 184 5.52 19.88 0.96
CA PRO A 184 6.85 19.55 0.48
C PRO A 184 7.42 20.63 -0.44
N SER A 185 8.75 20.72 -0.51
CA SER A 185 9.43 21.62 -1.42
C SER A 185 9.00 21.40 -2.88
N GLY A 186 8.70 22.45 -3.60
CA GLY A 186 8.23 22.41 -4.97
C GLY A 186 6.75 22.06 -5.14
N VAL A 187 5.97 21.94 -4.05
CA VAL A 187 4.53 21.67 -4.09
C VAL A 187 3.76 22.85 -3.50
N GLU A 188 2.67 23.27 -4.16
CA GLU A 188 1.79 24.34 -3.71
C GLU A 188 0.31 23.96 -3.81
N LEU A 189 -0.56 24.57 -3.01
CA LEU A 189 -2.01 24.38 -3.14
C LEU A 189 -2.51 25.00 -4.45
N ALA A 190 -3.13 24.20 -5.31
CA ALA A 190 -3.67 24.68 -6.56
C ALA A 190 -4.88 23.81 -6.98
N GLY A 191 -5.90 24.46 -7.56
CA GLY A 191 -7.08 23.78 -8.11
C GLY A 191 -6.95 23.39 -9.58
N SER A 192 -5.89 23.85 -10.28
CA SER A 192 -5.61 23.56 -11.70
C SER A 192 -4.17 23.92 -12.03
N GLY A 193 -3.67 23.44 -13.18
CA GLY A 193 -2.31 23.73 -13.65
C GLY A 193 -1.78 22.66 -14.61
N GLU A 194 -0.50 22.77 -14.96
CA GLU A 194 0.19 21.83 -15.86
C GLU A 194 0.36 20.46 -15.21
N THR A 195 0.99 20.43 -14.04
CA THR A 195 1.33 19.20 -13.34
C THR A 195 0.95 19.31 -11.88
N GLY A 196 0.36 18.26 -11.31
CA GLY A 196 0.02 18.24 -9.90
C GLY A 196 -0.47 16.87 -9.43
N MET A 197 -0.79 16.80 -8.15
CA MET A 197 -1.40 15.63 -7.53
C MET A 197 -2.78 15.95 -6.96
N ALA A 198 -3.70 14.98 -7.03
CA ALA A 198 -5.01 15.05 -6.44
C ALA A 198 -5.16 13.94 -5.39
N VAL A 199 -5.43 14.29 -4.13
CA VAL A 199 -5.75 13.32 -3.08
C VAL A 199 -7.26 13.21 -2.95
N THR A 200 -7.82 12.09 -3.41
CA THR A 200 -9.28 11.91 -3.56
C THR A 200 -9.63 10.43 -3.67
N THR A 201 -10.87 10.04 -3.35
CA THR A 201 -11.42 8.72 -3.67
C THR A 201 -12.07 8.64 -5.05
N CYS A 202 -12.10 9.74 -5.81
CA CYS A 202 -12.65 9.79 -7.16
C CYS A 202 -11.53 9.74 -8.21
N LYS A 203 -11.34 8.59 -8.87
CA LYS A 203 -10.30 8.38 -9.89
C LYS A 203 -10.43 9.32 -11.11
N ASN A 204 -11.62 9.89 -11.33
CA ASN A 204 -11.90 10.79 -12.44
C ASN A 204 -11.55 12.26 -12.12
N LYS A 205 -11.18 12.58 -10.87
CA LYS A 205 -10.79 13.94 -10.47
C LYS A 205 -9.37 14.25 -10.94
N LYS A 206 -9.24 14.89 -12.10
CA LYS A 206 -7.96 15.24 -12.74
C LYS A 206 -7.87 16.75 -12.97
N PRO A 207 -7.55 17.55 -11.93
CA PRO A 207 -7.56 19.02 -12.02
C PRO A 207 -6.37 19.60 -12.79
N PHE A 208 -5.31 18.82 -13.04
CA PHE A 208 -4.12 19.26 -13.78
C PHE A 208 -4.04 18.56 -15.11
N ASN A 209 -3.33 19.12 -16.10
CA ASN A 209 -3.10 18.49 -17.40
C ASN A 209 -2.41 17.12 -17.21
N THR A 210 -1.43 17.07 -16.28
CA THR A 210 -0.87 15.82 -15.78
C THR A 210 -1.22 15.70 -14.29
N THR A 211 -2.17 14.84 -13.93
CA THR A 211 -2.60 14.64 -12.54
C THR A 211 -2.17 13.28 -12.01
N VAL A 212 -1.43 13.26 -10.92
CA VAL A 212 -1.23 12.05 -10.11
C VAL A 212 -2.42 11.92 -9.18
N VAL A 213 -3.32 10.98 -9.47
CA VAL A 213 -4.46 10.69 -8.58
C VAL A 213 -4.01 9.72 -7.50
N LEU A 214 -4.06 10.18 -6.25
CA LEU A 214 -3.68 9.44 -5.05
C LEU A 214 -4.95 9.09 -4.28
N MET A 215 -5.28 7.80 -4.23
CA MET A 215 -6.54 7.33 -3.68
C MET A 215 -6.31 6.60 -2.36
N PRO A 216 -6.74 7.16 -1.22
CA PRO A 216 -6.63 6.52 0.08
C PRO A 216 -7.60 5.33 0.21
N LYS A 217 -7.20 4.29 0.95
CA LYS A 217 -8.02 3.10 1.20
C LYS A 217 -8.96 3.31 2.39
N ILE A 218 -9.98 4.14 2.20
CA ILE A 218 -10.89 4.63 3.25
C ILE A 218 -12.37 4.45 2.92
N LEU A 219 -12.71 3.78 1.83
CA LEU A 219 -14.11 3.53 1.46
C LEU A 219 -14.65 2.29 2.16
N HIS A 220 -15.89 2.38 2.61
CA HIS A 220 -16.64 1.28 3.21
C HIS A 220 -17.94 1.08 2.44
N LEU A 221 -18.13 -0.15 1.93
CA LEU A 221 -19.32 -0.52 1.16
C LEU A 221 -20.36 -1.11 2.08
N GLY A 222 -21.49 -0.47 2.22
CA GLY A 222 -22.66 -1.06 2.84
C GLY A 222 -23.47 -1.81 1.79
N ILE A 223 -23.57 -3.12 1.91
CA ILE A 223 -24.25 -3.98 0.93
C ILE A 223 -25.43 -4.69 1.58
N GLY A 224 -26.60 -4.56 0.96
CA GLY A 224 -27.77 -5.38 1.25
C GLY A 224 -28.13 -6.22 0.03
N CYS A 225 -28.55 -7.46 0.22
CA CYS A 225 -29.01 -8.34 -0.87
C CYS A 225 -30.16 -9.23 -0.40
N ARG A 226 -30.93 -9.81 -1.34
CA ARG A 226 -31.89 -10.87 -1.04
C ARG A 226 -31.14 -12.16 -0.66
N ARG A 227 -31.83 -13.08 0.01
CA ARG A 227 -31.26 -14.41 0.29
C ARG A 227 -30.92 -15.13 -1.02
N ASN A 228 -29.78 -15.86 -0.99
CA ASN A 228 -29.25 -16.63 -2.11
C ASN A 228 -28.97 -15.78 -3.37
N THR A 229 -28.62 -14.51 -3.21
CA THR A 229 -28.18 -13.68 -4.34
C THR A 229 -26.81 -14.17 -4.82
N PRO A 230 -26.65 -14.56 -6.10
CA PRO A 230 -25.38 -15.06 -6.61
C PRO A 230 -24.30 -13.97 -6.65
N LEU A 231 -23.03 -14.39 -6.56
CA LEU A 231 -21.85 -13.55 -6.62
C LEU A 231 -21.88 -12.56 -7.80
N GLU A 232 -22.12 -13.09 -9.01
CA GLU A 232 -22.06 -12.29 -10.25
C GLU A 232 -23.05 -11.13 -10.23
N LYS A 233 -24.21 -11.33 -9.60
CA LYS A 233 -25.24 -10.30 -9.51
C LYS A 233 -24.82 -9.17 -8.55
N ILE A 234 -24.24 -9.52 -7.40
CA ILE A 234 -23.71 -8.54 -6.46
C ILE A 234 -22.53 -7.78 -7.10
N GLU A 235 -21.60 -8.51 -7.69
CA GLU A 235 -20.39 -7.94 -8.28
C GLU A 235 -20.72 -6.99 -9.44
N ASN A 236 -21.53 -7.42 -10.39
CA ASN A 236 -21.88 -6.59 -11.55
C ASN A 236 -22.53 -5.28 -11.12
N PHE A 237 -23.46 -5.33 -10.16
CA PHE A 237 -24.10 -4.12 -9.66
C PHE A 237 -23.15 -3.21 -8.89
N VAL A 238 -22.39 -3.75 -7.95
CA VAL A 238 -21.45 -2.97 -7.12
C VAL A 238 -20.38 -2.32 -7.99
N LEU A 239 -19.76 -3.08 -8.90
CA LEU A 239 -18.71 -2.54 -9.77
C LEU A 239 -19.26 -1.47 -10.73
N ALA A 240 -20.46 -1.67 -11.29
CA ALA A 240 -21.08 -0.69 -12.17
C ALA A 240 -21.40 0.63 -11.44
N GLU A 241 -21.95 0.56 -10.21
CA GLU A 241 -22.23 1.77 -9.42
C GLU A 241 -20.92 2.46 -8.97
N MET A 242 -19.91 1.70 -8.57
CA MET A 242 -18.60 2.29 -8.24
C MET A 242 -17.97 2.99 -9.44
N GLU A 243 -17.97 2.37 -10.62
CA GLU A 243 -17.45 2.96 -11.85
C GLU A 243 -18.17 4.24 -12.23
N LYS A 244 -19.50 4.22 -12.19
CA LYS A 244 -20.37 5.38 -12.48
C LYS A 244 -20.05 6.59 -11.59
N HIS A 245 -19.68 6.35 -10.34
CA HIS A 245 -19.33 7.40 -9.38
C HIS A 245 -17.81 7.66 -9.28
N GLY A 246 -17.01 7.00 -10.10
CA GLY A 246 -15.55 7.17 -10.16
C GLY A 246 -14.79 6.54 -8.99
N PHE A 247 -15.44 5.69 -8.18
CA PHE A 247 -14.76 4.96 -7.11
C PHE A 247 -13.96 3.77 -7.65
N ASP A 248 -12.93 3.38 -6.91
CA ASP A 248 -12.09 2.22 -7.23
C ASP A 248 -12.13 1.19 -6.09
N MET A 249 -12.30 -0.09 -6.44
CA MET A 249 -12.30 -1.18 -5.45
C MET A 249 -11.03 -1.25 -4.61
N ARG A 250 -9.90 -0.80 -5.15
CA ARG A 250 -8.63 -0.72 -4.41
C ARG A 250 -8.67 0.25 -3.22
N CYS A 251 -9.61 1.20 -3.23
CA CYS A 251 -9.85 2.15 -2.14
C CYS A 251 -10.76 1.61 -1.04
N VAL A 252 -11.34 0.41 -1.24
CA VAL A 252 -12.28 -0.18 -0.30
C VAL A 252 -11.52 -0.80 0.87
N ASN A 253 -11.82 -0.34 2.07
CA ASN A 253 -11.27 -0.83 3.32
C ASN A 253 -12.08 -2.01 3.87
N SER A 254 -13.42 -1.93 3.85
CA SER A 254 -14.29 -3.04 4.27
C SER A 254 -15.65 -3.03 3.57
N ILE A 255 -16.29 -4.20 3.58
CA ILE A 255 -17.71 -4.38 3.26
C ILE A 255 -18.47 -4.48 4.57
N ALA A 256 -19.66 -3.91 4.65
CA ALA A 256 -20.50 -3.93 5.84
C ALA A 256 -21.93 -4.36 5.51
N SER A 257 -22.56 -5.13 6.41
CA SER A 257 -23.94 -5.55 6.27
C SER A 257 -24.58 -5.84 7.63
N VAL A 258 -25.85 -6.23 7.63
CA VAL A 258 -26.54 -6.72 8.83
C VAL A 258 -26.11 -8.17 9.14
N ASP A 259 -26.11 -8.55 10.39
CA ASP A 259 -25.73 -9.89 10.90
C ASP A 259 -26.57 -11.04 10.34
N LEU A 260 -27.81 -10.76 9.91
CA LEU A 260 -28.65 -11.69 9.18
C LEU A 260 -28.06 -12.17 7.83
N LYS A 261 -26.97 -11.54 7.38
CA LYS A 261 -26.25 -11.82 6.12
C LYS A 261 -24.87 -12.49 6.32
N LYS A 262 -24.55 -12.87 7.54
CA LYS A 262 -23.27 -13.52 7.86
C LYS A 262 -23.01 -14.84 7.16
N ASP A 263 -24.07 -15.51 6.73
CA ASP A 263 -24.08 -16.78 6.01
C ASP A 263 -24.44 -16.66 4.51
N GLU A 264 -24.49 -15.44 3.98
CA GLU A 264 -24.86 -15.17 2.59
C GLU A 264 -23.67 -15.46 1.65
N ALA A 265 -23.69 -16.63 0.99
CA ALA A 265 -22.58 -17.15 0.20
C ALA A 265 -22.09 -16.17 -0.89
N GLY A 266 -23.03 -15.50 -1.61
CA GLY A 266 -22.68 -14.55 -2.66
C GLY A 266 -21.94 -13.31 -2.13
N LEU A 267 -22.35 -12.78 -0.97
CA LEU A 267 -21.69 -11.62 -0.34
C LEU A 267 -20.29 -12.00 0.16
N LEU A 268 -20.15 -13.15 0.80
CA LEU A 268 -18.86 -13.65 1.29
C LEU A 268 -17.90 -13.96 0.13
N ALA A 269 -18.40 -14.55 -0.96
CA ALA A 269 -17.62 -14.81 -2.16
C ALA A 269 -17.15 -13.52 -2.85
N PHE A 270 -18.00 -12.47 -2.89
CA PHE A 270 -17.62 -11.15 -3.39
C PHE A 270 -16.48 -10.55 -2.56
N ALA A 271 -16.61 -10.57 -1.25
CA ALA A 271 -15.58 -10.06 -0.35
C ALA A 271 -14.24 -10.81 -0.48
N ALA A 272 -14.30 -12.14 -0.55
CA ALA A 272 -13.11 -12.99 -0.72
C ALA A 272 -12.43 -12.74 -2.07
N LYS A 273 -13.19 -12.64 -3.17
CA LYS A 273 -12.66 -12.38 -4.52
C LYS A 273 -11.89 -11.06 -4.59
N HIS A 274 -12.37 -10.03 -3.89
CA HIS A 274 -11.74 -8.71 -3.86
C HIS A 274 -10.77 -8.50 -2.70
N ASN A 275 -10.55 -9.54 -1.89
CA ASN A 275 -9.69 -9.49 -0.70
C ASN A 275 -10.04 -8.32 0.26
N VAL A 276 -11.34 -8.14 0.52
CA VAL A 276 -11.88 -7.08 1.37
C VAL A 276 -12.55 -7.73 2.60
N PRO A 277 -12.24 -7.31 3.84
CA PRO A 277 -12.86 -7.85 5.05
C PRO A 277 -14.34 -7.46 5.13
N VAL A 278 -15.17 -8.32 5.74
CA VAL A 278 -16.58 -8.07 5.97
C VAL A 278 -16.85 -7.82 7.44
N LYS A 279 -17.61 -6.78 7.73
CA LYS A 279 -18.11 -6.42 9.06
C LYS A 279 -19.63 -6.62 9.10
N PHE A 280 -20.12 -7.30 10.13
CA PHE A 280 -21.56 -7.51 10.33
C PHE A 280 -22.01 -6.80 11.60
N TYR A 281 -23.16 -6.13 11.52
CA TYR A 281 -23.76 -5.36 12.62
C TYR A 281 -25.15 -5.89 12.94
N THR A 282 -25.49 -5.95 14.21
CA THR A 282 -26.86 -6.23 14.69
C THR A 282 -27.80 -5.07 14.35
N ALA A 283 -29.10 -5.34 14.37
CA ALA A 283 -30.11 -4.28 14.20
C ALA A 283 -29.96 -3.16 15.25
N ALA A 284 -29.62 -3.52 16.49
CA ALA A 284 -29.42 -2.56 17.57
C ALA A 284 -28.21 -1.64 17.31
N GLU A 285 -27.10 -2.17 16.80
CA GLU A 285 -25.94 -1.39 16.41
C GLU A 285 -26.25 -0.49 15.22
N LEU A 286 -26.95 -1.00 14.19
CA LEU A 286 -27.35 -0.20 13.04
C LEU A 286 -28.24 1.00 13.42
N GLN A 287 -29.08 0.86 14.43
CA GLN A 287 -29.90 1.97 14.95
C GLN A 287 -29.07 3.10 15.57
N GLN A 288 -27.85 2.79 16.08
CA GLN A 288 -26.95 3.77 16.69
C GLN A 288 -26.22 4.64 15.62
N ALA A 289 -26.23 4.23 14.35
CA ALA A 289 -25.64 5.02 13.29
C ALA A 289 -26.30 6.42 13.23
N LYS A 290 -25.47 7.47 13.29
CA LYS A 290 -25.91 8.86 13.22
C LYS A 290 -25.91 9.34 11.77
N GLY A 291 -26.93 10.03 11.37
CA GLY A 291 -27.07 10.59 10.03
C GLY A 291 -28.51 10.59 9.53
N ASP A 292 -28.71 11.17 8.36
CA ASP A 292 -29.97 11.12 7.62
C ASP A 292 -29.87 9.97 6.61
N PHE A 293 -30.76 8.96 6.74
CA PHE A 293 -30.72 7.73 5.96
C PHE A 293 -32.02 7.56 5.16
N THR A 294 -31.90 6.95 3.98
CA THR A 294 -33.02 6.68 3.08
C THR A 294 -33.94 5.61 3.69
N PRO A 295 -35.16 5.94 4.12
CA PRO A 295 -36.04 4.99 4.82
C PRO A 295 -36.56 3.90 3.87
N SER A 296 -36.77 2.68 4.41
CA SER A 296 -37.41 1.57 3.71
C SER A 296 -38.27 0.75 4.65
N ALA A 297 -39.60 0.85 4.45
CA ALA A 297 -40.58 0.10 5.23
C ALA A 297 -40.35 -1.44 5.11
N PHE A 298 -40.00 -1.91 3.92
CA PHE A 298 -39.70 -3.31 3.67
C PHE A 298 -38.49 -3.80 4.47
N VAL A 299 -37.40 -3.02 4.49
CA VAL A 299 -36.19 -3.38 5.24
C VAL A 299 -36.49 -3.35 6.75
N LYS A 300 -37.29 -2.39 7.21
CA LYS A 300 -37.69 -2.28 8.61
C LYS A 300 -38.46 -3.52 9.10
N SER A 301 -39.35 -4.08 8.28
CA SER A 301 -40.11 -5.29 8.65
C SER A 301 -39.25 -6.57 8.75
N ILE A 302 -38.10 -6.62 8.05
CA ILE A 302 -37.23 -7.81 8.03
C ILE A 302 -36.04 -7.67 8.97
N ALA A 303 -35.39 -6.52 8.94
CA ALA A 303 -34.11 -6.30 9.66
C ALA A 303 -34.26 -5.47 10.94
N GLY A 304 -35.48 -5.00 11.26
CA GLY A 304 -35.72 -4.17 12.45
C GLY A 304 -35.20 -2.72 12.33
N VAL A 305 -34.56 -2.38 11.20
CA VAL A 305 -34.04 -1.03 10.89
C VAL A 305 -34.53 -0.61 9.51
N ASP A 306 -34.72 0.69 9.33
CA ASP A 306 -35.25 1.26 8.09
C ASP A 306 -34.24 1.31 6.93
N ASN A 307 -32.95 1.16 7.23
CA ASN A 307 -31.87 1.12 6.24
C ASN A 307 -30.70 0.27 6.77
N VAL A 308 -30.25 -0.70 5.97
CA VAL A 308 -29.07 -1.54 6.31
C VAL A 308 -27.82 -0.96 5.65
N CYS A 309 -27.83 -0.75 4.32
CA CYS A 309 -26.60 -0.43 3.58
C CYS A 309 -25.98 0.91 3.99
N GLU A 310 -26.75 1.99 4.12
CA GLU A 310 -26.19 3.28 4.53
C GLU A 310 -25.70 3.25 5.98
N ARG A 311 -26.50 2.67 6.89
CA ARG A 311 -26.13 2.58 8.31
C ARG A 311 -24.89 1.72 8.55
N SER A 312 -24.80 0.56 7.89
CA SER A 312 -23.63 -0.30 8.01
C SER A 312 -22.37 0.33 7.42
N ALA A 313 -22.49 1.04 6.29
CA ALA A 313 -21.36 1.78 5.71
C ALA A 313 -20.85 2.88 6.66
N VAL A 314 -21.76 3.67 7.24
CA VAL A 314 -21.40 4.75 8.18
C VAL A 314 -20.78 4.18 9.47
N LEU A 315 -21.34 3.12 10.04
CA LEU A 315 -20.75 2.47 11.22
C LEU A 315 -19.35 1.90 10.93
N ALA A 316 -19.19 1.31 9.74
CA ALA A 316 -17.90 0.72 9.37
C ALA A 316 -16.81 1.77 9.18
N SER A 317 -17.17 2.95 8.63
CA SER A 317 -16.25 4.04 8.34
C SER A 317 -16.02 4.98 9.54
N GLY A 318 -16.98 5.09 10.45
CA GLY A 318 -16.99 6.16 11.46
C GLY A 318 -17.10 7.59 10.87
N GLY A 319 -17.41 7.70 9.59
CA GLY A 319 -17.42 8.95 8.84
C GLY A 319 -18.77 9.26 8.16
N CYS A 320 -18.74 9.69 6.92
CA CYS A 320 -19.93 10.19 6.21
C CYS A 320 -20.20 9.42 4.91
N LEU A 321 -21.46 9.45 4.48
CA LEU A 321 -21.89 8.90 3.19
C LEU A 321 -21.31 9.71 2.03
N LYS A 322 -20.71 9.02 1.06
CA LYS A 322 -20.29 9.54 -0.25
C LYS A 322 -21.26 9.14 -1.35
N LEU A 323 -21.87 7.97 -1.22
CA LEU A 323 -22.94 7.50 -2.08
C LEU A 323 -24.10 7.03 -1.20
N ARG A 324 -25.25 7.67 -1.36
CA ARG A 324 -26.51 7.22 -0.77
C ARG A 324 -26.95 5.92 -1.40
N LYS A 325 -27.87 5.23 -0.76
CA LYS A 325 -28.42 3.96 -1.21
C LYS A 325 -28.81 4.00 -2.69
N THR A 326 -28.18 3.16 -3.47
CA THR A 326 -28.63 2.74 -4.79
C THR A 326 -29.14 1.30 -4.72
N ALA A 327 -30.05 0.92 -5.62
CA ALA A 327 -30.67 -0.39 -5.60
C ALA A 327 -30.97 -0.89 -7.02
N HIS A 328 -30.65 -2.12 -7.28
CA HIS A 328 -31.01 -2.79 -8.52
C HIS A 328 -31.21 -4.28 -8.26
N ASP A 329 -32.29 -4.84 -8.76
CA ASP A 329 -32.63 -6.28 -8.78
C ASP A 329 -32.37 -7.01 -7.43
N GLY A 330 -32.74 -6.36 -6.32
CA GLY A 330 -32.65 -6.93 -4.97
C GLY A 330 -31.27 -6.83 -4.30
N VAL A 331 -30.32 -6.12 -4.92
CA VAL A 331 -29.06 -5.70 -4.30
C VAL A 331 -29.12 -4.20 -4.01
N THR A 332 -28.57 -3.78 -2.87
CA THR A 332 -28.43 -2.38 -2.49
C THR A 332 -26.99 -2.07 -2.12
N LEU A 333 -26.53 -0.89 -2.50
CA LEU A 333 -25.19 -0.38 -2.19
C LEU A 333 -25.31 1.02 -1.59
N ALA A 334 -24.49 1.30 -0.61
CA ALA A 334 -24.12 2.64 -0.16
C ALA A 334 -22.61 2.68 0.08
N VAL A 335 -21.99 3.84 -0.06
CA VAL A 335 -20.56 4.04 0.18
C VAL A 335 -20.38 5.12 1.23
N ALA A 336 -19.60 4.83 2.26
CA ALA A 336 -19.15 5.81 3.25
C ALA A 336 -17.62 5.89 3.26
N GLU A 337 -17.11 6.99 3.78
CA GLU A 337 -15.69 7.33 3.78
C GLU A 337 -15.23 7.64 5.20
N GLU A 338 -14.06 7.10 5.61
CA GLU A 338 -13.41 7.46 6.88
C GLU A 338 -12.96 8.92 6.87
N PRO A 339 -12.98 9.61 8.02
CA PRO A 339 -12.33 10.90 8.16
C PRO A 339 -10.83 10.78 7.89
N LEU A 340 -10.28 11.64 7.04
CA LEU A 340 -8.87 11.65 6.69
C LEU A 340 -8.29 13.06 6.84
N ILE A 341 -7.08 13.14 7.40
CA ILE A 341 -6.24 14.33 7.41
C ILE A 341 -4.94 13.96 6.71
N ILE A 342 -4.52 14.77 5.75
CA ILE A 342 -3.28 14.59 5.02
C ILE A 342 -2.16 15.35 5.74
N ASP A 343 -1.05 14.68 6.00
CA ASP A 343 0.21 15.24 6.49
C ASP A 343 1.36 14.88 5.54
N PHE A 344 2.44 15.66 5.52
CA PHE A 344 3.60 15.47 4.64
C PHE A 344 4.88 15.20 5.42
#